data_06a830bcd6fca195226b284cb04cfec0
#
_entry.id   06a830bcd6fca195226b284cb04cfec0
#
_cell.length_a   1.000
_cell.length_b   1.000
_cell.length_c   1.000
_cell.angle_alpha   90.00
_cell.angle_beta   90.00
_cell.angle_gamma   90.00
#
_symmetry.space_group_name_H-M   'P 1'
#
loop_
_entity.id
_entity.type
_entity.pdbx_description
1 polymer ?
#
loop_
_entity_poly.entity_id
_entity_poly.type
_entity_poly.pdbx_seq_one_letter_code
_entity_poly.pdbx_strand_id
1 'polypeptide(L)'
;MEKVEGKAQAIYEEISKYVPAAIDIEKDEKEHEKKLIDLIDEERLRYVGSMVLGLNDALVELTGALAGFTLAFRNTHLIAMAGFITGIAASLSMAASEYLSTKSEESSRNPFKASAYTGSAYVMTV
;
A
#
# COMPACT_ATOMS: atom_id res chain seq x y z
N MET A 1 3.64 -16.28 7.23
CA MET A 1 2.32 -16.82 7.58
C MET A 1 2.16 -18.23 7.03
N GLU A 2 2.28 -18.48 5.75
CA GLU A 2 2.12 -19.78 5.08
C GLU A 2 2.84 -20.99 5.74
N LYS A 3 4.05 -20.79 6.30
CA LYS A 3 4.80 -21.85 7.00
C LYS A 3 4.24 -22.23 8.38
N VAL A 4 3.50 -21.34 9.02
CA VAL A 4 2.90 -21.59 10.34
C VAL A 4 1.58 -22.32 10.17
N GLU A 5 0.80 -21.92 9.17
CA GLU A 5 -0.49 -22.53 8.80
C GLU A 5 -0.33 -23.98 8.32
N GLY A 6 0.68 -24.27 7.49
CA GLY A 6 0.98 -25.63 7.06
C GLY A 6 1.40 -26.57 8.20
N LYS A 7 2.00 -26.03 9.27
CA LYS A 7 2.29 -26.83 10.50
C LYS A 7 1.04 -27.07 11.33
N ALA A 8 0.16 -26.08 11.45
CA ALA A 8 -1.09 -26.25 12.17
C ALA A 8 -1.98 -27.30 11.52
N GLN A 9 -2.13 -27.28 10.20
CA GLN A 9 -2.89 -28.28 9.43
C GLN A 9 -2.36 -29.70 9.63
N ALA A 10 -1.04 -29.90 9.58
CA ALA A 10 -0.44 -31.22 9.84
C ALA A 10 -0.69 -31.74 11.26
N ILE A 11 -0.74 -30.83 12.23
CA ILE A 11 -1.04 -31.18 13.64
C ILE A 11 -2.54 -31.55 13.77
N TYR A 12 -3.44 -30.81 13.15
CA TYR A 12 -4.88 -31.14 13.15
C TYR A 12 -5.17 -32.49 12.48
N GLU A 13 -4.49 -32.79 11.38
CA GLU A 13 -4.62 -34.08 10.68
C GLU A 13 -4.13 -35.25 11.55
N GLU A 14 -3.12 -35.05 12.39
CA GLU A 14 -2.63 -36.07 13.33
C GLU A 14 -3.57 -36.24 14.53
N ILE A 15 -4.09 -35.14 15.09
CA ILE A 15 -5.00 -35.14 16.23
C ILE A 15 -6.38 -35.69 15.84
N SER A 16 -6.83 -35.45 14.61
CA SER A 16 -8.14 -35.93 14.13
C SER A 16 -8.30 -37.44 14.19
N LYS A 17 -7.19 -38.19 14.16
CA LYS A 17 -7.19 -39.66 14.33
C LYS A 17 -7.62 -40.09 15.72
N TYR A 18 -7.46 -39.21 16.72
CA TYR A 18 -7.74 -39.50 18.13
C TYR A 18 -8.94 -38.74 18.67
N VAL A 19 -9.25 -37.58 18.07
CA VAL A 19 -10.34 -36.70 18.50
C VAL A 19 -11.18 -36.30 17.30
N PRO A 20 -12.36 -36.93 17.07
CA PRO A 20 -13.21 -36.62 15.92
C PRO A 20 -13.63 -35.14 15.82
N ALA A 21 -13.77 -34.44 16.94
CA ALA A 21 -14.09 -33.02 17.00
C ALA A 21 -13.02 -32.12 16.34
N ALA A 22 -11.78 -32.60 16.17
CA ALA A 22 -10.72 -31.86 15.51
C ALA A 22 -11.00 -31.63 14.00
N ILE A 23 -11.80 -32.50 13.38
CA ILE A 23 -12.21 -32.39 11.97
C ILE A 23 -13.13 -31.17 11.78
N ASP A 24 -14.04 -30.95 12.71
CA ASP A 24 -14.97 -29.80 12.63
C ASP A 24 -14.22 -28.49 12.83
N ILE A 25 -13.23 -28.46 13.73
CA ILE A 25 -12.37 -27.28 13.96
C ILE A 25 -11.52 -26.98 12.72
N GLU A 26 -10.92 -28.00 12.10
CA GLU A 26 -10.13 -27.82 10.87
C GLU A 26 -10.98 -27.28 9.72
N LYS A 27 -12.22 -27.75 9.62
CA LYS A 27 -13.15 -27.26 8.59
C LYS A 27 -13.55 -25.81 8.83
N ASP A 28 -13.85 -25.45 10.06
CA ASP A 28 -14.19 -24.07 10.45
C ASP A 28 -12.99 -23.13 10.21
N GLU A 29 -11.78 -23.57 10.53
CA GLU A 29 -10.55 -22.80 10.33
C GLU A 29 -10.29 -22.55 8.83
N LYS A 30 -10.45 -23.58 7.97
CA LYS A 30 -10.34 -23.44 6.52
C LYS A 30 -11.40 -22.52 5.92
N GLU A 31 -12.62 -22.56 6.47
CA GLU A 31 -13.68 -21.65 6.04
C GLU A 31 -13.42 -20.21 6.46
N HIS A 32 -12.87 -19.99 7.66
CA HIS A 32 -12.46 -18.67 8.13
C HIS A 32 -11.27 -18.13 7.33
N GLU A 33 -10.27 -18.97 7.07
CA GLU A 33 -9.10 -18.61 6.23
C GLU A 33 -9.56 -18.17 4.84
N LYS A 34 -10.45 -18.96 4.21
CA LYS A 34 -10.99 -18.60 2.90
C LYS A 34 -11.75 -17.27 2.93
N LYS A 35 -12.58 -17.03 3.96
CA LYS A 35 -13.28 -15.75 4.13
C LYS A 35 -12.32 -14.59 4.32
N LEU A 36 -11.21 -14.78 5.04
CA LEU A 36 -10.17 -13.76 5.21
C LEU A 36 -9.44 -13.49 3.90
N ILE A 37 -9.12 -14.53 3.12
CA ILE A 37 -8.49 -14.38 1.79
C ILE A 37 -9.44 -13.65 0.83
N ASP A 38 -10.72 -14.00 0.82
CA ASP A 38 -11.73 -13.36 -0.02
C ASP A 38 -11.95 -11.86 0.35
N LEU A 39 -11.62 -11.46 1.59
CA LEU A 39 -11.66 -10.06 2.03
C LEU A 39 -10.42 -9.26 1.58
N ILE A 40 -9.34 -9.94 1.18
CA ILE A 40 -8.13 -9.30 0.69
C ILE A 40 -8.39 -8.86 -0.75
N ASP A 41 -8.42 -7.54 -0.96
CA ASP A 41 -8.43 -6.96 -2.29
C ASP A 41 -7.04 -7.15 -2.93
N GLU A 42 -6.86 -8.27 -3.64
CA GLU A 42 -5.59 -8.61 -4.32
C GLU A 42 -5.14 -7.50 -5.28
N GLU A 43 -6.10 -6.80 -5.88
CA GLU A 43 -5.78 -5.69 -6.76
C GLU A 43 -5.08 -4.56 -5.99
N ARG A 44 -5.63 -4.18 -4.82
CA ARG A 44 -4.99 -3.16 -3.97
C ARG A 44 -3.62 -3.58 -3.48
N LEU A 45 -3.46 -4.83 -3.06
CA LEU A 45 -2.16 -5.35 -2.61
C LEU A 45 -1.09 -5.26 -3.71
N ARG A 46 -1.47 -5.45 -4.95
CA ARG A 46 -0.55 -5.33 -6.10
C ARG A 46 0.01 -3.91 -6.26
N TYR A 47 -0.74 -2.91 -5.81
CA TYR A 47 -0.34 -1.49 -5.91
C TYR A 47 0.12 -0.87 -4.58
N VAL A 48 0.21 -1.65 -3.50
CA VAL A 48 0.71 -1.17 -2.20
C VAL A 48 2.11 -0.54 -2.32
N GLY A 49 3.00 -1.13 -3.11
CA GLY A 49 4.33 -0.57 -3.37
C GLY A 49 4.26 0.85 -3.95
N SER A 50 3.40 1.06 -4.94
CA SER A 50 3.17 2.37 -5.56
C SER A 50 2.57 3.38 -4.58
N MET A 51 1.66 2.94 -3.70
CA MET A 51 1.09 3.82 -2.66
C MET A 51 2.15 4.22 -1.62
N VAL A 52 2.94 3.26 -1.15
CA VAL A 52 4.01 3.51 -0.16
C VAL A 52 5.08 4.43 -0.74
N LEU A 53 5.42 4.27 -2.02
CA LEU A 53 6.36 5.16 -2.70
C LEU A 53 5.84 6.60 -2.71
N GLY A 54 4.57 6.82 -3.11
CA GLY A 54 3.96 8.14 -3.10
C GLY A 54 3.89 8.77 -1.71
N LEU A 55 3.54 7.99 -0.68
CA LEU A 55 3.50 8.46 0.71
C LEU A 55 4.88 8.87 1.23
N ASN A 56 5.89 8.03 1.04
CA ASN A 56 7.24 8.32 1.53
C ASN A 56 7.83 9.56 0.87
N ASP A 57 7.68 9.67 -0.43
CA ASP A 57 8.21 10.81 -1.18
C ASP A 57 7.51 12.10 -0.75
N ALA A 58 6.18 12.08 -0.62
CA ALA A 58 5.42 13.22 -0.11
C ALA A 58 5.87 13.67 1.28
N LEU A 59 6.06 12.73 2.21
CA LEU A 59 6.48 13.05 3.57
C LEU A 59 7.88 13.68 3.62
N VAL A 60 8.82 13.15 2.87
CA VAL A 60 10.22 13.65 2.89
C VAL A 60 10.33 14.96 2.12
N GLU A 61 9.84 15.01 0.90
CA GLU A 61 9.96 16.18 0.03
C GLU A 61 9.18 17.37 0.56
N LEU A 62 7.90 17.16 0.91
CA LEU A 62 7.05 18.25 1.37
C LEU A 62 7.48 18.77 2.74
N THR A 63 7.91 17.89 3.65
CA THR A 63 8.45 18.32 4.96
C THR A 63 9.70 19.18 4.78
N GLY A 64 10.61 18.77 3.89
CA GLY A 64 11.82 19.55 3.57
C GLY A 64 11.48 20.90 2.94
N ALA A 65 10.56 20.92 1.97
CA ALA A 65 10.12 22.14 1.30
C ALA A 65 9.45 23.12 2.29
N LEU A 66 8.49 22.63 3.10
CA LEU A 66 7.79 23.47 4.09
C LEU A 66 8.73 23.99 5.18
N ALA A 67 9.69 23.18 5.64
CA ALA A 67 10.72 23.65 6.55
C ALA A 67 11.55 24.79 5.93
N GLY A 68 11.99 24.61 4.68
CA GLY A 68 12.70 25.64 3.93
C GLY A 68 11.88 26.92 3.73
N PHE A 69 10.62 26.79 3.35
CA PHE A 69 9.72 27.95 3.18
C PHE A 69 9.46 28.67 4.52
N THR A 70 9.33 27.93 5.62
CA THR A 70 9.14 28.51 6.95
C THR A 70 10.35 29.33 7.41
N LEU A 71 11.54 28.90 7.04
CA LEU A 71 12.78 29.65 7.33
C LEU A 71 12.95 30.86 6.41
N ALA A 72 12.53 30.75 5.15
CA ALA A 72 12.70 31.80 4.14
C ALA A 72 11.61 32.88 4.20
N PHE A 73 10.38 32.51 4.49
CA PHE A 73 9.21 33.42 4.45
C PHE A 73 8.67 33.69 5.85
N ARG A 74 8.30 34.95 6.10
CA ARG A 74 7.64 35.38 7.36
C ARG A 74 6.12 35.42 7.26
N ASN A 75 5.55 35.05 6.10
CA ASN A 75 4.13 35.11 5.81
C ASN A 75 3.57 33.71 5.63
N THR A 76 2.73 33.29 6.57
CA THR A 76 2.12 31.95 6.59
C THR A 76 1.29 31.67 5.33
N HIS A 77 0.63 32.69 4.77
CA HIS A 77 -0.16 32.52 3.54
C HIS A 77 0.74 32.20 2.33
N LEU A 78 1.90 32.84 2.23
CA LEU A 78 2.87 32.54 1.19
C LEU A 78 3.46 31.14 1.36
N ILE A 79 3.74 30.72 2.59
CA ILE A 79 4.23 29.36 2.89
C ILE A 79 3.19 28.33 2.47
N ALA A 80 1.92 28.53 2.86
CA ALA A 80 0.84 27.63 2.50
C ALA A 80 0.62 27.54 0.99
N MET A 81 0.62 28.66 0.26
CA MET A 81 0.49 28.69 -1.18
C MET A 81 1.66 28.00 -1.89
N ALA A 82 2.89 28.29 -1.47
CA ALA A 82 4.09 27.69 -2.04
C ALA A 82 4.09 26.16 -1.79
N GLY A 83 3.76 25.71 -0.57
CA GLY A 83 3.64 24.31 -0.21
C GLY A 83 2.58 23.60 -1.03
N PHE A 84 1.39 24.21 -1.17
CA PHE A 84 0.30 23.64 -1.97
C PHE A 84 0.66 23.49 -3.46
N ILE A 85 1.26 24.53 -4.07
CA ILE A 85 1.70 24.47 -5.45
C ILE A 85 2.79 23.39 -5.64
N THR A 86 3.76 23.33 -4.74
CA THR A 86 4.82 22.30 -4.75
C THR A 86 4.21 20.91 -4.64
N GLY A 87 3.30 20.69 -3.70
CA GLY A 87 2.66 19.40 -3.49
C GLY A 87 1.86 18.91 -4.71
N ILE A 88 1.09 19.80 -5.35
CA ILE A 88 0.36 19.46 -6.59
C ILE A 88 1.34 19.12 -7.73
N ALA A 89 2.38 19.94 -7.92
CA ALA A 89 3.37 19.70 -8.97
C ALA A 89 4.12 18.37 -8.76
N ALA A 90 4.53 18.09 -7.53
CA ALA A 90 5.22 16.87 -7.16
C ALA A 90 4.31 15.63 -7.33
N SER A 91 3.04 15.69 -6.94
CA SER A 91 2.10 14.58 -7.12
C SER A 91 1.89 14.20 -8.60
N LEU A 92 1.83 15.19 -9.48
CA LEU A 92 1.73 14.96 -10.92
C LEU A 92 3.02 14.37 -11.49
N SER A 93 4.18 14.85 -11.02
CA SER A 93 5.49 14.33 -11.41
C SER A 93 5.64 12.86 -11.01
N MET A 94 5.30 12.53 -9.76
CA MET A 94 5.35 11.16 -9.25
C MET A 94 4.39 10.23 -9.99
N ALA A 95 3.17 10.67 -10.25
CA ALA A 95 2.21 9.89 -11.02
C ALA A 95 2.72 9.61 -12.45
N ALA A 96 3.32 10.60 -13.11
CA ALA A 96 3.91 10.44 -14.43
C ALA A 96 5.12 9.48 -14.41
N SER A 97 5.99 9.60 -13.41
CA SER A 97 7.14 8.72 -13.22
C SER A 97 6.73 7.27 -13.00
N GLU A 98 5.75 7.03 -12.13
CA GLU A 98 5.22 5.69 -11.87
C GLU A 98 4.54 5.08 -13.12
N TYR A 99 3.82 5.91 -13.89
CA TYR A 99 3.25 5.47 -15.17
C TYR A 99 4.33 4.97 -16.12
N LEU A 100 5.39 5.75 -16.30
CA LEU A 100 6.49 5.41 -17.21
C LEU A 100 7.29 4.20 -16.72
N SER A 101 7.58 4.14 -15.42
CA SER A 101 8.27 3.02 -14.79
C SER A 101 7.49 1.73 -14.99
N THR A 102 6.22 1.70 -14.59
CA THR A 102 5.37 0.51 -14.73
C THR A 102 5.17 0.10 -16.20
N LYS A 103 5.11 1.07 -17.11
CA LYS A 103 5.00 0.80 -18.54
C LYS A 103 6.28 0.20 -19.13
N SER A 104 7.45 0.55 -18.59
CA SER A 104 8.74 0.03 -19.04
C SER A 104 9.07 -1.34 -18.43
N GLU A 105 8.42 -1.71 -17.33
CA GLU A 105 8.55 -3.04 -16.74
C GLU A 105 7.69 -4.05 -17.50
N GLU A 106 8.21 -5.27 -17.69
CA GLU A 106 7.43 -6.41 -18.21
C GLU A 106 6.52 -7.00 -17.11
N SER A 107 5.87 -6.14 -16.34
CA SER A 107 5.02 -6.55 -15.23
C SER A 107 3.56 -6.64 -15.65
N SER A 108 2.79 -7.46 -14.96
CA SER A 108 1.34 -7.58 -15.18
C SER A 108 0.53 -6.40 -14.59
N ARG A 109 1.21 -5.39 -14.02
CA ARG A 109 0.56 -4.22 -13.43
C ARG A 109 0.08 -3.25 -14.50
N ASN A 110 -1.09 -2.66 -14.27
CA ASN A 110 -1.62 -1.63 -15.16
C ASN A 110 -0.95 -0.28 -14.85
N PRO A 111 -0.21 0.35 -15.80
CA PRO A 111 0.51 1.60 -15.55
C PRO A 111 -0.39 2.75 -15.11
N PHE A 112 -1.59 2.84 -15.66
CA PHE A 112 -2.53 3.89 -15.29
C PHE A 112 -3.04 3.74 -13.85
N LYS A 113 -3.32 2.51 -13.41
CA LYS A 113 -3.72 2.25 -12.04
C LYS A 113 -2.58 2.52 -11.06
N ALA A 114 -1.37 2.08 -11.37
CA ALA A 114 -0.18 2.35 -10.54
C ALA A 114 0.02 3.85 -10.34
N SER A 115 0.01 4.63 -11.42
CA SER A 115 0.16 6.09 -11.37
C SER A 115 -0.97 6.77 -10.59
N ALA A 116 -2.21 6.30 -10.73
CA ALA A 116 -3.35 6.85 -9.98
C ALA A 116 -3.22 6.58 -8.48
N TYR A 117 -2.80 5.38 -8.08
CA TYR A 117 -2.54 5.05 -6.67
C TYR A 117 -1.41 5.89 -6.08
N THR A 118 -0.27 6.03 -6.79
CA THR A 118 0.87 6.85 -6.35
C THR A 118 0.48 8.31 -6.23
N GLY A 119 -0.12 8.89 -7.27
CA GLY A 119 -0.52 10.30 -7.29
C GLY A 119 -1.57 10.63 -6.24
N SER A 120 -2.59 9.77 -6.07
CA SER A 120 -3.61 9.98 -5.03
C SER A 120 -3.05 9.85 -3.62
N ALA A 121 -2.18 8.89 -3.36
CA ALA A 121 -1.51 8.75 -2.07
C ALA A 121 -0.68 10.00 -1.74
N TYR A 122 0.05 10.54 -2.73
CA TYR A 122 0.80 11.78 -2.58
C TYR A 122 -0.13 12.97 -2.23
N VAL A 123 -1.17 13.20 -3.03
CA VAL A 123 -2.13 14.31 -2.80
C VAL A 123 -2.82 14.24 -1.44
N MET A 124 -3.15 13.02 -0.97
CA MET A 124 -3.78 12.85 0.35
C MET A 124 -2.83 13.13 1.52
N THR A 125 -1.52 13.13 1.28
CA THR A 125 -0.50 13.40 2.30
C THR A 125 -0.18 14.89 2.39
N VAL A 126 -0.36 15.65 1.31
CA VAL A 126 -0.17 17.11 1.19
C VAL A 126 -1.32 17.86 1.81
#